data_f6bd055473701ca3c7b3b45dd3056fba
#
_entry.id   f6bd055473701ca3c7b3b45dd3056fba
#
_cell.length_a   1.000
_cell.length_b   1.000
_cell.length_c   1.000
_cell.angle_alpha   90.00
_cell.angle_beta   90.00
_cell.angle_gamma   90.00
#
_symmetry.space_group_name_H-M   'P 1'
#
loop_
_entity.id
_entity.type
_entity.pdbx_description
1 polymer ?
#
loop_
_entity_poly.entity_id
_entity_poly.type
_entity_poly.pdbx_seq_one_letter_code
_entity_poly.pdbx_strand_id
1 'polypeptide(L)'
;MAIQSIPTDVSPPQRVPLDLAGGALAVVSLGNLVVSLTYLPHSGTSNPVVIGTAGVGLMSLVAFLCVERRKKADAIMPLGIFASGSFSGISILTLILYCALGGFMVLLPLFFMNGLGYSATRAGFALLPLPLVMGTLSRPLGGLATKWGVRRTLSLGPVAVAIGFALIATLREERVSYLLNIFPGLVTISLGMALTVAPLT
;
A
#
# COMPACT_ATOMS: atom_id res chain seq x y z
N MET A 1 12.90 29.68 -39.68
CA MET A 1 11.64 29.29 -40.33
C MET A 1 11.53 27.80 -40.32
N ALA A 2 10.78 27.26 -39.37
CA ALA A 2 10.15 25.92 -39.41
C ALA A 2 9.26 25.78 -38.18
N ILE A 3 8.13 26.51 -38.22
CA ILE A 3 6.98 26.21 -37.35
C ILE A 3 6.21 25.14 -38.12
N GLN A 4 6.47 23.90 -37.85
CA GLN A 4 5.76 22.78 -38.48
C GLN A 4 4.86 22.11 -37.44
N SER A 5 3.59 22.43 -37.57
CA SER A 5 2.44 21.56 -37.41
C SER A 5 2.47 20.61 -36.22
N ILE A 6 2.04 21.10 -35.08
CA ILE A 6 1.46 20.22 -34.05
C ILE A 6 0.14 19.70 -34.66
N PRO A 7 -0.05 18.38 -34.81
CA PRO A 7 -1.34 17.86 -35.19
C PRO A 7 -2.33 18.20 -34.09
N THR A 8 -3.24 19.11 -34.33
CA THR A 8 -4.41 19.40 -33.49
C THR A 8 -5.48 18.33 -33.74
N ASP A 9 -5.14 17.08 -33.48
CA ASP A 9 -6.13 16.03 -33.34
C ASP A 9 -6.40 15.79 -31.85
N VAL A 10 -6.83 16.86 -31.19
CA VAL A 10 -7.44 16.77 -29.87
C VAL A 10 -8.88 16.39 -30.11
N SER A 11 -9.13 15.09 -30.26
CA SER A 11 -10.47 14.55 -30.10
C SER A 11 -11.01 15.08 -28.76
N PRO A 12 -12.21 15.68 -28.73
CA PRO A 12 -12.75 16.22 -27.49
C PRO A 12 -12.73 15.12 -26.43
N PRO A 13 -12.32 15.41 -25.19
CA PRO A 13 -12.25 14.40 -24.15
C PRO A 13 -13.63 13.73 -24.07
N GLN A 14 -13.71 12.46 -24.45
CA GLN A 14 -14.91 11.67 -24.25
C GLN A 14 -15.17 11.71 -22.75
N ARG A 15 -16.26 12.35 -22.36
CA ARG A 15 -16.74 12.37 -20.98
C ARG A 15 -17.13 10.94 -20.64
N VAL A 16 -16.20 10.19 -20.09
CA VAL A 16 -16.49 8.87 -19.54
C VAL A 16 -17.46 9.10 -18.38
N PRO A 17 -18.68 8.58 -18.44
CA PRO A 17 -19.65 8.77 -17.36
C PRO A 17 -19.05 8.20 -16.07
N LEU A 18 -19.09 8.98 -14.99
CA LEU A 18 -18.65 8.55 -13.67
C LEU A 18 -19.46 7.31 -13.27
N ASP A 19 -18.78 6.21 -13.02
CA ASP A 19 -19.40 4.98 -12.52
C ASP A 19 -19.69 5.06 -11.03
N LEU A 20 -20.74 5.82 -10.68
CA LEU A 20 -21.17 5.99 -9.30
C LEU A 20 -21.59 4.65 -8.65
N ALA A 21 -22.16 3.74 -9.45
CA ALA A 21 -22.62 2.45 -8.95
C ALA A 21 -21.44 1.54 -8.58
N GLY A 22 -20.44 1.43 -9.45
CA GLY A 22 -19.20 0.70 -9.15
C GLY A 22 -18.46 1.30 -7.95
N GLY A 23 -18.33 2.64 -7.92
CA GLY A 23 -17.72 3.35 -6.79
C GLY A 23 -18.43 3.12 -5.46
N ALA A 24 -19.77 3.21 -5.44
CA ALA A 24 -20.55 2.94 -4.24
C ALA A 24 -20.41 1.50 -3.75
N LEU A 25 -20.46 0.51 -4.66
CA LEU A 25 -20.26 -0.90 -4.33
C LEU A 25 -18.86 -1.17 -3.77
N ALA A 26 -17.82 -0.55 -4.33
CA ALA A 26 -16.46 -0.66 -3.82
C ALA A 26 -16.34 -0.09 -2.40
N VAL A 27 -16.88 1.11 -2.14
CA VAL A 27 -16.87 1.74 -0.82
C VAL A 27 -17.62 0.91 0.20
N VAL A 28 -18.84 0.44 -0.13
CA VAL A 28 -19.65 -0.40 0.76
C VAL A 28 -18.93 -1.72 1.05
N SER A 29 -18.37 -2.35 0.03
CA SER A 29 -17.62 -3.61 0.17
C SER A 29 -16.43 -3.45 1.10
N LEU A 30 -15.51 -2.55 0.76
CA LEU A 30 -14.28 -2.34 1.54
C LEU A 30 -14.59 -1.84 2.95
N GLY A 31 -15.52 -0.91 3.10
CA GLY A 31 -15.93 -0.38 4.40
C GLY A 31 -16.45 -1.47 5.33
N ASN A 32 -17.36 -2.33 4.85
CA ASN A 32 -17.91 -3.41 5.65
C ASN A 32 -16.87 -4.50 5.97
N LEU A 33 -15.99 -4.85 5.02
CA LEU A 33 -14.89 -5.79 5.28
C LEU A 33 -13.91 -5.25 6.33
N VAL A 34 -13.55 -3.97 6.26
CA VAL A 34 -12.69 -3.33 7.27
C VAL A 34 -13.36 -3.35 8.65
N VAL A 35 -14.64 -2.98 8.73
CA VAL A 35 -15.40 -3.05 9.99
C VAL A 35 -15.40 -4.48 10.56
N SER A 36 -15.73 -5.47 9.73
CA SER A 36 -15.74 -6.88 10.15
C SER A 36 -14.38 -7.31 10.71
N LEU A 37 -13.30 -7.04 9.99
CA LEU A 37 -11.94 -7.40 10.41
C LEU A 37 -11.48 -6.65 11.66
N THR A 38 -11.93 -5.41 11.86
CA THR A 38 -11.59 -4.60 13.04
C THR A 38 -12.30 -5.12 14.29
N TYR A 39 -13.56 -5.53 14.17
CA TYR A 39 -14.32 -6.06 15.31
C TYR A 39 -14.01 -7.50 15.64
N LEU A 40 -13.53 -8.29 14.67
CA LEU A 40 -13.25 -9.73 14.81
C LEU A 40 -12.39 -10.09 16.04
N PRO A 41 -11.24 -9.43 16.33
CA PRO A 41 -10.39 -9.79 17.46
C PRO A 41 -11.05 -9.57 18.83
N HIS A 42 -11.97 -8.60 18.93
CA HIS A 42 -12.59 -8.22 20.20
C HIS A 42 -13.91 -8.93 20.44
N SER A 43 -14.64 -9.27 19.39
CA SER A 43 -16.02 -9.75 19.47
C SER A 43 -16.18 -11.22 19.05
N GLY A 44 -15.14 -11.81 18.48
CA GLY A 44 -15.15 -13.20 17.97
C GLY A 44 -15.95 -13.38 16.68
N THR A 45 -15.81 -14.56 16.10
CA THR A 45 -16.44 -14.91 14.81
C THR A 45 -17.96 -15.10 14.89
N SER A 46 -18.52 -15.32 16.08
CA SER A 46 -19.96 -15.54 16.29
C SER A 46 -20.75 -14.25 16.50
N ASN A 47 -20.10 -13.09 16.55
CA ASN A 47 -20.77 -11.81 16.75
C ASN A 47 -21.63 -11.46 15.52
N PRO A 48 -22.92 -11.12 15.69
CA PRO A 48 -23.82 -10.77 14.58
C PRO A 48 -23.32 -9.58 13.73
N VAL A 49 -22.62 -8.62 14.36
CA VAL A 49 -22.04 -7.48 13.63
C VAL A 49 -20.92 -7.94 12.71
N VAL A 50 -20.03 -8.83 13.18
CA VAL A 50 -18.93 -9.38 12.38
C VAL A 50 -19.47 -10.17 11.20
N ILE A 51 -20.44 -11.06 11.45
CA ILE A 51 -21.05 -11.89 10.41
C ILE A 51 -21.81 -11.01 9.41
N GLY A 52 -22.61 -10.06 9.90
CA GLY A 52 -23.42 -9.18 9.07
C GLY A 52 -22.55 -8.29 8.17
N THR A 53 -21.55 -7.64 8.73
CA THR A 53 -20.63 -6.77 7.96
C THR A 53 -19.75 -7.58 7.01
N ALA A 54 -19.28 -8.78 7.40
CA ALA A 54 -18.58 -9.68 6.47
C ALA A 54 -19.46 -10.09 5.30
N GLY A 55 -20.72 -10.49 5.59
CA GLY A 55 -21.68 -10.88 4.56
C GLY A 55 -22.00 -9.77 3.58
N VAL A 56 -22.33 -8.57 4.09
CA VAL A 56 -22.60 -7.39 3.24
C VAL A 56 -21.35 -7.02 2.44
N GLY A 57 -20.17 -7.02 3.06
CA GLY A 57 -18.91 -6.71 2.39
C GLY A 57 -18.60 -7.67 1.24
N LEU A 58 -18.72 -8.98 1.46
CA LEU A 58 -18.49 -9.99 0.44
C LEU A 58 -19.54 -9.96 -0.68
N MET A 59 -20.81 -9.81 -0.35
CA MET A 59 -21.88 -9.68 -1.35
C MET A 59 -21.68 -8.44 -2.23
N SER A 60 -21.34 -7.30 -1.62
CA SER A 60 -21.05 -6.08 -2.36
C SER A 60 -19.79 -6.20 -3.22
N LEU A 61 -18.77 -6.95 -2.78
CA LEU A 61 -17.57 -7.23 -3.56
C LEU A 61 -17.91 -8.07 -4.80
N VAL A 62 -18.71 -9.13 -4.64
CA VAL A 62 -19.16 -9.94 -5.77
C VAL A 62 -20.00 -9.10 -6.74
N ALA A 63 -20.93 -8.29 -6.23
CA ALA A 63 -21.74 -7.40 -7.04
C ALA A 63 -20.86 -6.40 -7.81
N PHE A 64 -19.87 -5.79 -7.14
CA PHE A 64 -18.86 -4.92 -7.76
C PHE A 64 -18.15 -5.62 -8.93
N LEU A 65 -17.58 -6.79 -8.68
CA LEU A 65 -16.88 -7.55 -9.72
C LEU A 65 -17.80 -7.94 -10.90
N CYS A 66 -19.07 -8.24 -10.64
CA CYS A 66 -20.05 -8.51 -11.69
C CYS A 66 -20.36 -7.26 -12.53
N VAL A 67 -20.51 -6.10 -11.89
CA VAL A 67 -20.74 -4.81 -12.58
C VAL A 67 -19.54 -4.45 -13.43
N GLU A 68 -18.32 -4.52 -12.87
CA GLU A 68 -17.07 -4.23 -13.58
C GLU A 68 -16.88 -5.13 -14.82
N ARG A 69 -17.17 -6.45 -14.68
CA ARG A 69 -17.12 -7.38 -15.81
C ARG A 69 -18.11 -7.02 -16.94
N ARG A 70 -19.30 -6.50 -16.59
CA ARG A 70 -20.32 -6.14 -17.58
C ARG A 70 -19.98 -4.83 -18.30
N LYS A 71 -19.42 -3.85 -17.60
CA LYS A 71 -19.11 -2.50 -18.14
C LYS A 71 -17.86 -2.45 -19.01
N LYS A 72 -16.97 -3.43 -18.90
CA LYS A 72 -15.74 -3.55 -19.72
C LYS A 72 -14.92 -2.24 -19.77
N ALA A 73 -15.02 -1.50 -20.90
CA ALA A 73 -14.26 -0.27 -21.12
C ALA A 73 -14.72 0.94 -20.28
N ASP A 74 -16.02 0.97 -19.88
CA ASP A 74 -16.60 2.05 -19.05
C ASP A 74 -16.51 1.73 -17.55
N ALA A 75 -15.86 0.65 -17.17
CA ALA A 75 -15.65 0.24 -15.80
C ALA A 75 -14.62 1.16 -15.11
N ILE A 76 -14.78 1.43 -13.80
CA ILE A 76 -13.75 2.13 -12.98
C ILE A 76 -12.46 1.32 -12.98
N MET A 77 -12.55 0.00 -12.89
CA MET A 77 -11.43 -0.92 -12.89
C MET A 77 -11.62 -1.98 -13.97
N PRO A 78 -11.22 -1.71 -15.23
CA PRO A 78 -11.33 -2.69 -16.29
C PRO A 78 -10.55 -3.97 -15.96
N LEU A 79 -11.26 -5.06 -15.64
CA LEU A 79 -10.63 -6.31 -15.18
C LEU A 79 -9.65 -6.91 -16.22
N GLY A 80 -9.74 -6.48 -17.48
CA GLY A 80 -8.81 -6.86 -18.55
C GLY A 80 -7.36 -6.44 -18.28
N ILE A 81 -7.10 -5.40 -17.49
CA ILE A 81 -5.72 -4.99 -17.13
C ILE A 81 -4.99 -6.08 -16.33
N PHE A 82 -5.71 -6.88 -15.55
CA PHE A 82 -5.15 -8.00 -14.80
C PHE A 82 -4.76 -9.19 -15.67
N ALA A 83 -5.16 -9.22 -16.95
CA ALA A 83 -4.66 -10.21 -17.91
C ALA A 83 -3.17 -9.97 -18.25
N SER A 84 -2.66 -8.75 -18.01
CA SER A 84 -1.24 -8.46 -18.12
C SER A 84 -0.50 -9.02 -16.91
N GLY A 85 0.42 -9.98 -17.13
CA GLY A 85 1.23 -10.54 -16.05
C GLY A 85 2.09 -9.50 -15.32
N SER A 86 2.56 -8.47 -16.03
CA SER A 86 3.30 -7.36 -15.40
C SER A 86 2.43 -6.54 -14.45
N PHE A 87 1.21 -6.20 -14.86
CA PHE A 87 0.29 -5.44 -14.02
C PHE A 87 -0.13 -6.24 -12.77
N SER A 88 -0.51 -7.49 -12.96
CA SER A 88 -0.89 -8.38 -11.85
C SER A 88 0.27 -8.62 -10.89
N GLY A 89 1.48 -8.81 -11.40
CA GLY A 89 2.68 -8.98 -10.57
C GLY A 89 2.98 -7.74 -9.72
N ILE A 90 2.90 -6.53 -10.30
CA ILE A 90 3.09 -5.28 -9.59
C ILE A 90 1.99 -5.08 -8.53
N SER A 91 0.75 -5.38 -8.87
CA SER A 91 -0.39 -5.26 -7.94
C SER A 91 -0.25 -6.19 -6.73
N ILE A 92 0.16 -7.44 -6.95
CA ILE A 92 0.41 -8.40 -5.86
C ILE A 92 1.59 -7.95 -5.00
N LEU A 93 2.69 -7.52 -5.63
CA LEU A 93 3.84 -6.97 -4.93
C LEU A 93 3.45 -5.80 -4.02
N THR A 94 2.70 -4.85 -4.56
CA THR A 94 2.19 -3.69 -3.84
C THR A 94 1.32 -4.12 -2.66
N LEU A 95 0.40 -5.05 -2.87
CA LEU A 95 -0.46 -5.59 -1.81
C LEU A 95 0.37 -6.18 -0.67
N ILE A 96 1.34 -7.06 -0.98
CA ILE A 96 2.19 -7.70 0.03
C ILE A 96 3.01 -6.66 0.80
N LEU A 97 3.60 -5.68 0.11
CA LEU A 97 4.39 -4.63 0.76
C LEU A 97 3.56 -3.77 1.71
N TYR A 98 2.37 -3.35 1.28
CA TYR A 98 1.49 -2.53 2.13
C TYR A 98 0.88 -3.34 3.28
N CYS A 99 0.58 -4.62 3.11
CA CYS A 99 0.18 -5.51 4.20
C CYS A 99 1.30 -5.66 5.23
N ALA A 100 2.54 -5.91 4.78
CA ALA A 100 3.69 -6.01 5.67
C ALA A 100 3.97 -4.71 6.43
N LEU A 101 3.92 -3.57 5.72
CA LEU A 101 4.10 -2.25 6.33
C LEU A 101 2.98 -1.93 7.32
N GLY A 102 1.72 -2.23 6.98
CA GLY A 102 0.57 -2.03 7.87
C GLY A 102 0.69 -2.85 9.15
N GLY A 103 1.02 -4.13 9.05
CA GLY A 103 1.29 -4.97 10.22
C GLY A 103 2.46 -4.43 11.06
N PHE A 104 3.54 -4.01 10.42
CA PHE A 104 4.69 -3.41 11.09
C PHE A 104 4.34 -2.11 11.83
N MET A 105 3.52 -1.25 11.23
CA MET A 105 3.05 0.00 11.85
C MET A 105 2.20 -0.22 13.10
N VAL A 106 1.56 -1.36 13.24
CA VAL A 106 0.80 -1.75 14.43
C VAL A 106 1.71 -2.41 15.47
N LEU A 107 2.54 -3.36 15.04
CA LEU A 107 3.34 -4.17 15.94
C LEU A 107 4.52 -3.42 16.55
N LEU A 108 5.17 -2.54 15.78
CA LEU A 108 6.37 -1.84 16.27
C LEU A 108 6.09 -0.86 17.42
N PRO A 109 5.03 -0.01 17.38
CA PRO A 109 4.66 0.79 18.55
C PRO A 109 4.33 -0.06 19.77
N LEU A 110 3.64 -1.18 19.60
CA LEU A 110 3.34 -2.11 20.69
C LEU A 110 4.62 -2.71 21.30
N PHE A 111 5.59 -3.06 20.45
CA PHE A 111 6.90 -3.51 20.91
C PHE A 111 7.64 -2.41 21.69
N PHE A 112 7.61 -1.16 21.24
CA PHE A 112 8.21 -0.05 21.98
C PHE A 112 7.56 0.17 23.34
N MET A 113 6.24 0.08 23.40
CA MET A 113 5.51 0.32 24.65
C MET A 113 5.62 -0.86 25.62
N ASN A 114 5.41 -2.08 25.15
CA ASN A 114 5.33 -3.27 26.02
C ASN A 114 6.70 -3.92 26.25
N GLY A 115 7.59 -3.89 25.23
CA GLY A 115 8.91 -4.51 25.34
C GLY A 115 9.98 -3.56 25.89
N LEU A 116 10.01 -2.29 25.45
CA LEU A 116 11.02 -1.31 25.84
C LEU A 116 10.53 -0.30 26.89
N GLY A 117 9.27 -0.37 27.32
CA GLY A 117 8.69 0.54 28.33
C GLY A 117 8.59 2.01 27.86
N TYR A 118 8.50 2.26 26.56
CA TYR A 118 8.35 3.62 26.05
C TYR A 118 6.94 4.15 26.33
N SER A 119 6.83 5.46 26.59
CA SER A 119 5.53 6.13 26.55
C SER A 119 4.98 6.15 25.12
N ALA A 120 3.67 6.26 24.95
CA ALA A 120 3.05 6.35 23.61
C ALA A 120 3.65 7.48 22.75
N THR A 121 3.94 8.63 23.36
CA THR A 121 4.59 9.77 22.69
C THR A 121 6.00 9.40 22.22
N ARG A 122 6.80 8.75 23.06
CA ARG A 122 8.16 8.33 22.71
C ARG A 122 8.16 7.27 21.62
N ALA A 123 7.23 6.33 21.66
CA ALA A 123 7.04 5.33 20.61
C ALA A 123 6.67 5.98 19.26
N GLY A 124 5.80 7.00 19.27
CA GLY A 124 5.45 7.78 18.09
C GLY A 124 6.67 8.51 17.49
N PHE A 125 7.47 9.19 18.34
CA PHE A 125 8.71 9.83 17.87
C PHE A 125 9.74 8.85 17.31
N ALA A 126 9.82 7.66 17.87
CA ALA A 126 10.70 6.61 17.38
C ALA A 126 10.34 6.11 15.96
N LEU A 127 9.11 6.33 15.51
CA LEU A 127 8.65 5.99 14.15
C LEU A 127 8.86 7.10 13.12
N LEU A 128 9.14 8.34 13.55
CA LEU A 128 9.32 9.49 12.66
C LEU A 128 10.36 9.30 11.54
N PRO A 129 11.47 8.59 11.73
CA PRO A 129 12.41 8.35 10.63
C PRO A 129 11.77 7.76 9.39
N LEU A 130 10.73 6.92 9.54
CA LEU A 130 10.07 6.26 8.42
C LEU A 130 9.39 7.26 7.47
N PRO A 131 8.42 8.09 7.88
CA PRO A 131 7.80 9.06 6.99
C PRO A 131 8.76 10.18 6.57
N LEU A 132 9.73 10.57 7.41
CA LEU A 132 10.71 11.61 7.07
C LEU A 132 11.63 11.16 5.94
N VAL A 133 12.25 9.99 6.06
CA VAL A 133 13.12 9.43 5.02
C VAL A 133 12.33 9.17 3.74
N MET A 134 11.14 8.60 3.85
CA MET A 134 10.29 8.34 2.70
C MET A 134 9.87 9.63 2.00
N GLY A 135 9.44 10.64 2.74
CA GLY A 135 8.99 11.94 2.20
C GLY A 135 10.11 12.73 1.56
N THR A 136 11.30 12.76 2.16
CA THR A 136 12.44 13.53 1.64
C THR A 136 13.13 12.85 0.45
N LEU A 137 13.23 11.51 0.46
CA LEU A 137 13.95 10.76 -0.57
C LEU A 137 13.08 10.26 -1.71
N SER A 138 11.73 10.29 -1.62
CA SER A 138 10.88 9.83 -2.73
C SER A 138 11.11 10.61 -4.02
N ARG A 139 11.31 11.94 -3.97
CA ARG A 139 11.63 12.74 -5.16
C ARG A 139 12.95 12.36 -5.82
N PRO A 140 14.12 12.37 -5.13
CA PRO A 140 15.39 11.99 -5.75
C PRO A 140 15.42 10.53 -6.19
N LEU A 141 14.78 9.62 -5.46
CA LEU A 141 14.70 8.20 -5.82
C LEU A 141 13.75 7.94 -7.00
N GLY A 142 12.69 8.74 -7.15
CA GLY A 142 11.86 8.75 -8.36
C GLY A 142 12.65 9.12 -9.60
N GLY A 143 13.51 10.14 -9.51
CA GLY A 143 14.47 10.51 -10.56
C GLY A 143 15.50 9.40 -10.87
N LEU A 144 15.82 8.56 -9.91
CA LEU A 144 16.68 7.39 -10.11
C LEU A 144 15.97 6.30 -10.93
N ALA A 145 14.67 6.14 -10.76
CA ALA A 145 13.87 5.20 -11.54
C ALA A 145 13.88 5.51 -13.04
N THR A 146 13.95 6.80 -13.42
CA THR A 146 14.07 7.19 -14.82
C THR A 146 15.45 6.84 -15.42
N LYS A 147 16.52 6.85 -14.60
CA LYS A 147 17.89 6.52 -15.03
C LYS A 147 18.16 4.99 -15.04
N TRP A 148 17.74 4.29 -13.99
CA TRP A 148 18.04 2.85 -13.82
C TRP A 148 16.99 1.95 -14.46
N GLY A 149 15.84 2.52 -14.81
CA GLY A 149 14.67 1.80 -15.30
C GLY A 149 13.76 1.28 -14.19
N VAL A 150 12.46 1.38 -14.43
CA VAL A 150 11.39 1.01 -13.48
C VAL A 150 11.54 -0.43 -12.98
N ARG A 151 11.94 -1.37 -13.85
CA ARG A 151 12.09 -2.78 -13.48
C ARG A 151 13.13 -3.01 -12.36
N ARG A 152 14.26 -2.29 -12.41
CA ARG A 152 15.32 -2.44 -11.40
C ARG A 152 14.90 -1.84 -10.06
N THR A 153 14.29 -0.67 -10.07
CA THR A 153 13.82 -0.02 -8.83
C THR A 153 12.71 -0.81 -8.16
N LEU A 154 11.76 -1.36 -8.93
CA LEU A 154 10.70 -2.25 -8.41
C LEU A 154 11.23 -3.61 -7.90
N SER A 155 12.42 -4.04 -8.30
CA SER A 155 13.04 -5.24 -7.74
C SER A 155 13.88 -4.93 -6.50
N LEU A 156 14.65 -3.83 -6.53
CA LEU A 156 15.54 -3.46 -5.42
C LEU A 156 14.79 -2.92 -4.20
N GLY A 157 13.69 -2.19 -4.44
CA GLY A 157 12.88 -1.63 -3.35
C GLY A 157 12.36 -2.68 -2.37
N PRO A 158 11.62 -3.70 -2.82
CA PRO A 158 11.12 -4.76 -1.95
C PRO A 158 12.23 -5.57 -1.26
N VAL A 159 13.36 -5.78 -1.93
CA VAL A 159 14.53 -6.43 -1.31
C VAL A 159 15.07 -5.58 -0.15
N ALA A 160 15.20 -4.27 -0.34
CA ALA A 160 15.61 -3.37 0.74
C ALA A 160 14.59 -3.38 1.90
N VAL A 161 13.29 -3.41 1.61
CA VAL A 161 12.24 -3.54 2.64
C VAL A 161 12.41 -4.84 3.41
N ALA A 162 12.61 -5.97 2.71
CA ALA A 162 12.82 -7.28 3.34
C ALA A 162 14.07 -7.32 4.23
N ILE A 163 15.17 -6.71 3.79
CA ILE A 163 16.38 -6.56 4.58
C ILE A 163 16.10 -5.73 5.85
N GLY A 164 15.38 -4.60 5.71
CA GLY A 164 15.03 -3.77 6.85
C GLY A 164 14.17 -4.50 7.88
N PHE A 165 13.18 -5.28 7.43
CA PHE A 165 12.42 -6.16 8.33
C PHE A 165 13.27 -7.23 8.98
N ALA A 166 14.18 -7.88 8.24
CA ALA A 166 15.09 -8.88 8.77
C ALA A 166 16.01 -8.29 9.85
N LEU A 167 16.55 -7.08 9.64
CA LEU A 167 17.37 -6.39 10.64
C LEU A 167 16.59 -6.18 11.95
N ILE A 168 15.31 -5.81 11.87
CA ILE A 168 14.48 -5.61 13.07
C ILE A 168 14.06 -6.96 13.68
N ALA A 169 13.77 -7.98 12.87
CA ALA A 169 13.35 -9.29 13.35
C ALA A 169 14.47 -10.07 14.11
N THR A 170 15.73 -9.73 13.88
CA THR A 170 16.86 -10.37 14.57
C THR A 170 17.14 -9.78 15.95
N LEU A 171 16.38 -8.80 16.40
CA LEU A 171 16.56 -8.16 17.71
C LEU A 171 16.22 -9.13 18.85
N ARG A 172 17.15 -9.25 19.80
CA ARG A 172 16.92 -9.97 21.06
C ARG A 172 16.67 -8.95 22.16
N GLU A 173 15.66 -9.19 22.99
CA GLU A 173 15.13 -8.24 23.99
C GLU A 173 16.17 -7.74 25.01
N GLU A 174 17.24 -8.52 25.27
CA GLU A 174 18.16 -8.25 26.37
C GLU A 174 19.03 -6.98 26.23
N ARG A 175 19.25 -6.46 25.02
CA ARG A 175 20.05 -5.23 24.78
C ARG A 175 19.65 -4.51 23.49
N VAL A 176 18.41 -4.06 23.38
CA VAL A 176 17.99 -3.32 22.19
C VAL A 176 18.35 -1.84 22.33
N SER A 177 19.34 -1.39 21.54
CA SER A 177 19.61 0.03 21.34
C SER A 177 18.81 0.53 20.14
N TYR A 178 18.02 1.58 20.35
CA TYR A 178 17.23 2.18 19.27
C TYR A 178 18.11 2.59 18.07
N LEU A 179 19.22 3.32 18.33
CA LEU A 179 20.09 3.85 17.28
C LEU A 179 20.87 2.79 16.51
N LEU A 180 21.30 1.72 17.18
CA LEU A 180 22.14 0.69 16.54
C LEU A 180 21.34 -0.43 15.92
N ASN A 181 20.16 -0.71 16.46
CA ASN A 181 19.39 -1.90 16.10
C ASN A 181 18.11 -1.56 15.31
N ILE A 182 17.32 -0.59 15.77
CA ILE A 182 16.01 -0.30 15.19
C ILE A 182 16.12 0.75 14.07
N PHE A 183 16.82 1.84 14.33
CA PHE A 183 16.96 2.95 13.40
C PHE A 183 17.50 2.56 12.01
N PRO A 184 18.56 1.73 11.87
CA PRO A 184 19.03 1.29 10.55
C PRO A 184 17.99 0.48 9.80
N GLY A 185 17.23 -0.38 10.50
CA GLY A 185 16.12 -1.13 9.91
C GLY A 185 15.02 -0.22 9.40
N LEU A 186 14.60 0.78 10.20
CA LEU A 186 13.60 1.78 9.79
C LEU A 186 14.04 2.56 8.56
N VAL A 187 15.29 3.03 8.53
CA VAL A 187 15.85 3.76 7.38
C VAL A 187 15.87 2.87 6.14
N THR A 188 16.27 1.61 6.28
CA THR A 188 16.33 0.65 5.17
C THR A 188 14.94 0.35 4.62
N ILE A 189 13.93 0.14 5.48
CA ILE A 189 12.52 -0.01 5.07
C ILE A 189 12.06 1.24 4.32
N SER A 190 12.34 2.42 4.85
CA SER A 190 11.91 3.69 4.26
C SER A 190 12.52 3.93 2.87
N LEU A 191 13.81 3.62 2.70
CA LEU A 191 14.50 3.68 1.41
C LEU A 191 13.92 2.69 0.41
N GLY A 192 13.66 1.46 0.84
CA GLY A 192 13.04 0.45 0.02
C GLY A 192 11.63 0.83 -0.43
N MET A 193 10.82 1.37 0.49
CA MET A 193 9.49 1.89 0.17
C MET A 193 9.55 3.09 -0.77
N ALA A 194 10.45 4.05 -0.54
CA ALA A 194 10.62 5.20 -1.43
C ALA A 194 11.04 4.78 -2.84
N LEU A 195 11.93 3.78 -2.99
CA LEU A 195 12.31 3.20 -4.28
C LEU A 195 11.16 2.49 -4.98
N THR A 196 10.25 1.87 -4.24
CA THR A 196 9.13 1.12 -4.81
C THR A 196 7.96 2.04 -5.17
N VAL A 197 7.61 2.98 -4.28
CA VAL A 197 6.43 3.85 -4.45
C VAL A 197 6.66 4.92 -5.51
N ALA A 198 7.87 5.52 -5.56
CA ALA A 198 8.17 6.59 -6.49
C ALA A 198 7.95 6.26 -7.99
N PRO A 199 8.27 5.06 -8.51
CA PRO A 199 7.95 4.72 -9.89
C PRO A 199 6.51 4.24 -10.12
N LEU A 200 5.70 4.08 -9.06
CA LEU A 200 4.30 3.66 -9.14
C LEU A 200 3.32 4.86 -9.12
N THR A 201 3.80 6.04 -8.76
CA THR A 201 3.04 7.30 -8.73
C THR A 201 3.45 8.23 -9.86
#